data_02448f10e2ca1e86b7a552afc54f0efb
#
_entry.id   02448f10e2ca1e86b7a552afc54f0efb
#
_cell.length_a   1.000
_cell.length_b   1.000
_cell.length_c   1.000
_cell.angle_alpha   90.00
_cell.angle_beta   90.00
_cell.angle_gamma   90.00
#
_symmetry.space_group_name_H-M   'P 1'
#
loop_
_entity.id
_entity.type
_entity.pdbx_description
1 polymer ?
#
loop_
_entity_poly.entity_id
_entity_poly.type
_entity_poly.pdbx_seq_one_letter_code
_entity_poly.pdbx_strand_id
1 'polypeptide(L)'
;IDFICTHPPYANIIKYSKWIEGDISLLGVEDFLAKMQKVAEESYRVLKKGKMCAVMIGDVRKYGKVISLGFRMMECFLRAGFTNKEIIIKEQHNCRSTDYWEKQNNNFLLLAHEYIFVFQK
;
A
#
# COMPACT_ATOMS: atom_id res chain seq x y z
N ILE A 1 10.20 19.66 -0.45
CA ILE A 1 10.18 18.53 -1.43
C ILE A 1 9.12 18.85 -2.48
N ASP A 2 9.42 18.56 -3.75
CA ASP A 2 8.54 18.86 -4.89
C ASP A 2 7.71 17.67 -5.35
N PHE A 3 8.13 16.44 -5.04
CA PHE A 3 7.41 15.25 -5.39
C PHE A 3 7.81 14.08 -4.48
N ILE A 4 6.85 13.27 -4.10
CA ILE A 4 7.09 12.01 -3.37
C ILE A 4 6.50 10.87 -4.21
N CYS A 5 7.27 9.82 -4.41
CA CYS A 5 6.79 8.57 -5.00
C CYS A 5 7.31 7.41 -4.16
N THR A 6 6.40 6.56 -3.70
CA THR A 6 6.75 5.46 -2.80
C THR A 6 5.94 4.21 -3.08
N HIS A 7 6.57 3.06 -2.85
CA HIS A 7 5.94 1.75 -2.86
C HIS A 7 6.27 1.06 -1.53
N PRO A 8 5.44 1.25 -0.50
CA PRO A 8 5.71 0.65 0.80
C PRO A 8 5.57 -0.87 0.74
N PRO A 9 6.24 -1.60 1.64
CA PRO A 9 6.06 -3.05 1.74
C PRO A 9 4.63 -3.40 2.15
N TYR A 10 4.18 -4.57 1.73
CA TYR A 10 2.85 -5.07 2.10
C TYR A 10 2.95 -5.82 3.44
N ALA A 11 2.50 -5.20 4.51
CA ALA A 11 2.35 -5.72 5.86
C ALA A 11 2.57 -7.24 6.02
N ASN A 12 3.77 -7.68 6.39
CA ASN A 12 4.15 -9.08 6.64
C ASN A 12 4.00 -10.06 5.45
N ILE A 13 3.85 -9.57 4.21
CA ILE A 13 3.75 -10.42 3.02
C ILE A 13 5.10 -10.60 2.35
N ILE A 14 5.85 -9.50 2.21
CA ILE A 14 7.23 -9.51 1.75
C ILE A 14 8.09 -8.94 2.86
N LYS A 15 8.93 -9.77 3.46
CA LYS A 15 9.85 -9.36 4.52
C LYS A 15 11.16 -8.92 3.88
N TYR A 16 11.52 -7.66 4.09
CA TYR A 16 12.78 -7.10 3.57
C TYR A 16 13.97 -7.40 4.49
N SER A 17 13.71 -7.60 5.80
CA SER A 17 14.75 -8.00 6.74
C SER A 17 14.23 -9.06 7.72
N LYS A 18 15.16 -9.65 8.49
CA LYS A 18 14.79 -10.57 9.58
C LYS A 18 14.81 -9.90 10.95
N TRP A 19 15.61 -8.84 11.12
CA TRP A 19 15.95 -8.31 12.43
C TRP A 19 16.20 -6.80 12.49
N ILE A 20 15.92 -6.04 11.44
CA ILE A 20 16.16 -4.59 11.44
C ILE A 20 15.02 -3.90 12.18
N GLU A 21 15.37 -3.21 13.28
CA GLU A 21 14.41 -2.37 13.99
C GLU A 21 13.85 -1.27 13.06
N GLY A 22 12.54 -1.08 13.10
CA GLY A 22 11.86 -0.13 12.22
C GLY A 22 11.47 -0.66 10.83
N ASP A 23 11.82 -1.91 10.49
CA ASP A 23 11.34 -2.54 9.25
C ASP A 23 9.83 -2.82 9.33
N ILE A 24 9.04 -1.97 8.69
CA ILE A 24 7.58 -2.07 8.67
C ILE A 24 7.05 -3.30 7.90
N SER A 25 7.91 -3.96 7.12
CA SER A 25 7.55 -5.19 6.41
C SER A 25 7.28 -6.38 7.35
N LEU A 26 7.73 -6.28 8.61
CA LEU A 26 7.56 -7.33 9.63
C LEU A 26 6.26 -7.18 10.44
N LEU A 27 5.53 -6.07 10.27
CA LEU A 27 4.37 -5.73 11.07
C LEU A 27 3.09 -6.41 10.55
N GLY A 28 2.17 -6.72 11.46
CA GLY A 28 0.79 -7.02 11.13
C GLY A 28 0.08 -5.81 10.50
N VAL A 29 -1.10 -6.03 9.91
CA VAL A 29 -1.82 -4.99 9.15
C VAL A 29 -2.09 -3.74 9.97
N GLU A 30 -2.56 -3.88 11.20
CA GLU A 30 -2.92 -2.71 12.04
C GLU A 30 -1.68 -1.89 12.43
N ASP A 31 -0.61 -2.54 12.87
CA ASP A 31 0.64 -1.87 13.22
C ASP A 31 1.31 -1.23 12.00
N PHE A 32 1.26 -1.92 10.85
CA PHE A 32 1.72 -1.39 9.58
C PHE A 32 0.98 -0.09 9.23
N LEU A 33 -0.35 -0.08 9.31
CA LEU A 33 -1.15 1.11 8.99
C LEU A 33 -0.92 2.24 9.99
N ALA A 34 -0.71 1.93 11.28
CA ALA A 34 -0.35 2.93 12.28
C ALA A 34 1.00 3.61 11.96
N LYS A 35 1.99 2.85 11.47
CA LYS A 35 3.25 3.40 10.99
C LYS A 35 3.07 4.21 9.70
N MET A 36 2.26 3.72 8.77
CA MET A 36 1.98 4.44 7.53
C MET A 36 1.21 5.74 7.74
N GLN A 37 0.40 5.84 8.80
CA GLN A 37 -0.20 7.12 9.20
C GLN A 37 0.88 8.16 9.50
N LYS A 38 1.92 7.79 10.26
CA LYS A 38 3.07 8.67 10.54
C LYS A 38 3.84 9.04 9.28
N VAL A 39 4.04 8.07 8.37
CA VAL A 39 4.67 8.32 7.06
C VAL A 39 3.87 9.33 6.25
N ALA A 40 2.53 9.20 6.25
CA ALA A 40 1.65 10.13 5.56
C ALA A 40 1.74 11.55 6.15
N GLU A 41 1.74 11.68 7.47
CA GLU A 41 1.89 12.96 8.17
C GLU A 41 3.22 13.63 7.86
N GLU A 42 4.33 12.88 7.90
CA GLU A 42 5.65 13.40 7.55
C GLU A 42 5.76 13.76 6.07
N SER A 43 5.18 12.94 5.20
CA SER A 43 5.10 13.23 3.76
C SER A 43 4.35 14.54 3.52
N TYR A 44 3.23 14.73 4.21
CA TYR A 44 2.47 15.98 4.15
C TYR A 44 3.30 17.16 4.65
N ARG A 45 4.00 16.99 5.77
CA ARG A 45 4.82 18.06 6.37
C ARG A 45 5.90 18.56 5.39
N VAL A 46 6.65 17.64 4.79
CA VAL A 46 7.83 17.98 3.97
C VAL A 46 7.50 18.35 2.51
N LEU A 47 6.35 17.92 2.00
CA LEU A 47 5.93 18.25 0.64
C LEU A 47 5.49 19.72 0.55
N LYS A 48 5.92 20.42 -0.50
CA LYS A 48 5.49 21.78 -0.76
C LYS A 48 4.00 21.83 -1.14
N LYS A 49 3.33 22.91 -0.78
CA LYS A 49 1.91 23.15 -1.13
C LYS A 49 1.66 23.01 -2.64
N GLY A 50 0.57 22.36 -3.01
CA GLY A 50 0.18 22.11 -4.40
C GLY A 50 0.96 21.00 -5.09
N LYS A 51 1.93 20.37 -4.42
CA LYS A 51 2.74 19.29 -4.98
C LYS A 51 2.12 17.92 -4.74
N MET A 52 2.61 16.89 -5.44
CA MET A 52 2.01 15.58 -5.51
C MET A 52 2.79 14.54 -4.73
N CYS A 53 2.05 13.59 -4.16
CA CYS A 53 2.56 12.37 -3.54
C CYS A 53 1.88 11.16 -4.20
N ALA A 54 2.64 10.28 -4.81
CA ALA A 54 2.16 9.04 -5.40
C ALA A 54 2.53 7.84 -4.52
N VAL A 55 1.53 7.01 -4.21
CA VAL A 55 1.72 5.81 -3.38
C VAL A 55 1.19 4.60 -4.12
N MET A 56 2.07 3.66 -4.44
CA MET A 56 1.67 2.39 -5.04
C MET A 56 1.47 1.33 -3.95
N ILE A 57 0.32 0.66 -3.95
CA ILE A 57 0.00 -0.42 -3.02
C ILE A 57 -1.12 -1.29 -3.58
N GLY A 58 -1.10 -2.58 -3.28
CA GLY A 58 -2.17 -3.51 -3.60
C GLY A 58 -2.89 -4.02 -2.37
N ASP A 59 -3.98 -4.72 -2.60
CA ASP A 59 -4.68 -5.48 -1.58
C ASP A 59 -4.03 -6.85 -1.39
N VAL A 60 -4.32 -7.47 -0.27
CA VAL A 60 -3.76 -8.77 0.09
C VAL A 60 -4.87 -9.74 0.43
N ARG A 61 -4.61 -11.04 0.25
CA ARG A 61 -5.53 -12.11 0.66
C ARG A 61 -4.93 -12.87 1.82
N LYS A 62 -5.75 -13.05 2.85
CA LYS A 62 -5.39 -13.86 4.02
C LYS A 62 -6.59 -14.69 4.47
N TYR A 63 -6.37 -15.98 4.64
CA TYR A 63 -7.45 -16.93 4.99
C TYR A 63 -8.67 -16.84 4.07
N GLY A 64 -8.44 -16.74 2.75
CA GLY A 64 -9.48 -16.62 1.73
C GLY A 64 -10.20 -15.27 1.66
N LYS A 65 -9.89 -14.33 2.54
CA LYS A 65 -10.52 -13.00 2.61
C LYS A 65 -9.59 -11.92 2.08
N VAL A 66 -10.15 -10.95 1.37
CA VAL A 66 -9.40 -9.76 0.94
C VAL A 66 -9.25 -8.79 2.11
N ILE A 67 -8.03 -8.37 2.35
CA ILE A 67 -7.72 -7.22 3.19
C ILE A 67 -7.53 -6.03 2.25
N SER A 68 -8.44 -5.06 2.31
CA SER A 68 -8.44 -3.86 1.45
C SER A 68 -7.34 -2.89 1.90
N LEU A 69 -6.09 -3.33 1.81
CA LEU A 69 -4.93 -2.58 2.30
C LEU A 69 -4.75 -1.27 1.55
N GLY A 70 -5.03 -1.26 0.23
CA GLY A 70 -4.94 -0.07 -0.61
C GLY A 70 -5.86 1.05 -0.12
N PHE A 71 -7.14 0.77 0.09
CA PHE A 71 -8.10 1.78 0.56
C PHE A 71 -7.82 2.23 1.99
N ARG A 72 -7.38 1.34 2.86
CA ARG A 72 -6.98 1.70 4.22
C ARG A 72 -5.73 2.58 4.24
N MET A 73 -4.78 2.33 3.34
CA MET A 73 -3.63 3.21 3.11
C MET A 73 -4.07 4.59 2.60
N MET A 74 -5.00 4.63 1.64
CA MET A 74 -5.56 5.89 1.13
C MET A 74 -6.12 6.73 2.28
N GLU A 75 -6.87 6.12 3.20
CA GLU A 75 -7.43 6.83 4.37
C GLU A 75 -6.34 7.43 5.28
N CYS A 76 -5.18 6.78 5.42
CA CYS A 76 -4.07 7.35 6.19
C CYS A 76 -3.60 8.67 5.58
N PHE A 77 -3.48 8.75 4.26
CA PHE A 77 -3.07 9.97 3.57
C PHE A 77 -4.15 11.05 3.62
N LEU A 78 -5.42 10.69 3.48
CA LEU A 78 -6.52 11.65 3.63
C LEU A 78 -6.57 12.24 5.05
N ARG A 79 -6.40 11.42 6.09
CA ARG A 79 -6.32 11.89 7.48
C ARG A 79 -5.10 12.78 7.75
N ALA A 80 -4.00 12.57 7.04
CA ALA A 80 -2.83 13.44 7.12
C ALA A 80 -3.05 14.83 6.51
N GLY A 81 -4.14 15.03 5.75
CA GLY A 81 -4.50 16.31 5.14
C GLY A 81 -4.42 16.36 3.62
N PHE A 82 -3.98 15.27 2.98
CA PHE A 82 -3.94 15.21 1.52
C PHE A 82 -5.34 15.17 0.89
N THR A 83 -5.43 15.66 -0.34
CA THR A 83 -6.59 15.46 -1.22
C THR A 83 -6.25 14.35 -2.20
N ASN A 84 -7.16 13.40 -2.38
CA ASN A 84 -6.98 12.37 -3.40
C ASN A 84 -7.25 12.97 -4.79
N LYS A 85 -6.23 13.00 -5.63
CA LYS A 85 -6.28 13.60 -6.96
C LYS A 85 -6.66 12.59 -8.02
N GLU A 86 -6.00 11.41 -8.00
CA GLU A 86 -6.22 10.34 -8.96
C GLU A 86 -6.09 8.97 -8.28
N ILE A 87 -6.82 8.00 -8.85
CA ILE A 87 -6.64 6.57 -8.55
C ILE A 87 -6.31 5.88 -9.86
N ILE A 88 -5.12 5.32 -9.97
CA ILE A 88 -4.66 4.58 -11.14
C ILE A 88 -4.68 3.11 -10.79
N ILE A 89 -5.28 2.30 -11.64
CA ILE A 89 -5.24 0.84 -11.51
C ILE A 89 -4.11 0.31 -12.37
N LYS A 90 -3.16 -0.36 -11.73
CA LYS A 90 -2.06 -1.04 -12.38
C LYS A 90 -2.37 -2.52 -12.46
N GLU A 91 -2.48 -3.05 -13.64
CA GLU A 91 -2.63 -4.49 -13.86
C GLU A 91 -1.31 -5.21 -13.59
N GLN A 92 -1.38 -6.32 -12.84
CA GLN A 92 -0.23 -7.18 -12.57
C GLN A 92 -0.18 -8.35 -13.55
N HIS A 93 1.01 -8.61 -14.10
CA HIS A 93 1.29 -9.77 -14.93
C HIS A 93 2.36 -10.65 -14.28
N ASN A 94 2.25 -11.97 -14.45
CA ASN A 94 3.23 -12.97 -13.98
C ASN A 94 3.53 -12.86 -12.47
N CYS A 95 2.52 -12.60 -11.65
CA CYS A 95 2.67 -12.52 -10.21
C CYS A 95 2.72 -13.94 -9.61
N ARG A 96 3.73 -14.23 -8.78
CA ARG A 96 3.90 -15.54 -8.13
C ARG A 96 2.72 -15.92 -7.24
N SER A 97 2.11 -14.95 -6.58
CA SER A 97 0.92 -15.20 -5.75
C SER A 97 -0.29 -15.57 -6.60
N THR A 98 -0.44 -14.99 -7.78
CA THR A 98 -1.48 -15.35 -8.74
C THR A 98 -1.30 -16.79 -9.20
N ASP A 99 -0.09 -17.17 -9.64
CA ASP A 99 0.23 -18.55 -10.05
C ASP A 99 -0.02 -19.56 -8.93
N TYR A 100 0.30 -19.21 -7.69
CA TYR A 100 0.03 -20.03 -6.52
C TYR A 100 -1.47 -20.29 -6.34
N TRP A 101 -2.30 -19.24 -6.40
CA TRP A 101 -3.73 -19.35 -6.18
C TRP A 101 -4.48 -19.96 -7.36
N GLU A 102 -4.00 -19.80 -8.61
CA GLU A 102 -4.56 -20.49 -9.78
C GLU A 102 -4.51 -22.01 -9.65
N LYS A 103 -3.47 -22.53 -9.02
CA LYS A 103 -3.29 -23.98 -8.78
C LYS A 103 -4.14 -24.53 -7.64
N GLN A 104 -4.79 -23.65 -6.85
CA GLN A 104 -5.68 -24.04 -5.77
C GLN A 104 -7.12 -24.13 -6.27
N ASN A 105 -7.89 -25.09 -5.79
CA ASN A 105 -9.32 -25.14 -6.06
C ASN A 105 -10.06 -24.17 -5.14
N ASN A 106 -10.08 -22.90 -5.50
CA ASN A 106 -10.63 -21.80 -4.71
C ASN A 106 -11.97 -21.31 -5.28
N ASN A 107 -12.82 -20.76 -4.41
CA ASN A 107 -14.10 -20.17 -4.76
C ASN A 107 -14.05 -18.63 -4.76
N PHE A 108 -12.92 -18.03 -5.08
CA PHE A 108 -12.74 -16.59 -5.13
C PHE A 108 -11.97 -16.15 -6.37
N LEU A 109 -12.10 -14.88 -6.72
CA LEU A 109 -11.34 -14.25 -7.81
C LEU A 109 -9.91 -13.95 -7.37
N LEU A 110 -8.98 -14.02 -8.32
CA LEU A 110 -7.58 -13.69 -8.09
C LEU A 110 -7.37 -12.16 -8.00
N LEU A 111 -6.45 -11.74 -7.14
CA LEU A 111 -6.00 -10.36 -7.09
C LEU A 111 -4.90 -10.18 -8.14
N ALA A 112 -5.17 -9.37 -9.15
CA ALA A 112 -4.27 -9.15 -10.28
C ALA A 112 -4.04 -7.64 -10.55
N HIS A 113 -4.18 -6.79 -9.52
CA HIS A 113 -4.02 -5.35 -9.64
C HIS A 113 -3.39 -4.73 -8.41
N GLU A 114 -2.79 -3.58 -8.62
CA GLU A 114 -2.35 -2.64 -7.59
C GLU A 114 -2.95 -1.27 -7.87
N TYR A 115 -3.01 -0.44 -6.85
CA TYR A 115 -3.40 0.96 -6.97
C TYR A 115 -2.16 1.86 -7.00
N ILE A 116 -2.25 2.95 -7.74
CA ILE A 116 -1.38 4.11 -7.54
C ILE A 116 -2.31 5.25 -7.16
N PHE A 117 -2.32 5.58 -5.88
CA PHE A 117 -3.02 6.75 -5.38
C PHE A 117 -2.15 7.99 -5.59
N VAL A 118 -2.70 9.01 -6.22
CA VAL A 118 -2.03 10.29 -6.41
C VAL A 118 -2.71 11.32 -5.54
N PHE A 119 -1.98 11.81 -4.55
CA PHE A 119 -2.45 12.81 -3.60
C PHE A 119 -1.85 14.16 -3.88
N GLN A 120 -2.57 15.23 -3.52
CA GLN A 120 -2.11 16.60 -3.57
C GLN A 120 -2.16 17.24 -2.19
N LYS A 121 -1.09 17.99 -1.83
CA LYS A 121 -1.06 18.82 -0.63
C LYS A 121 -1.70 20.17 -0.88
#